data_b327b51706277ce0e218755042a0e7a3
#
_entry.id   b327b51706277ce0e218755042a0e7a3
#
_cell.length_a   1.000
_cell.length_b   1.000
_cell.length_c   1.000
_cell.angle_alpha   90.00
_cell.angle_beta   90.00
_cell.angle_gamma   90.00
#
_symmetry.space_group_name_H-M   'P 1'
#
loop_
_entity.id
_entity.type
_entity.pdbx_description
1 polymer ?
#
loop_
_entity_poly.entity_id
_entity_poly.type
_entity_poly.pdbx_seq_one_letter_code
_entity_poly.pdbx_strand_id
1 'polypeptide(L)'
;MKKILSVMFTLFSATAMYAQSHGNHLMLGVGGSYPQGVETTLSYEHETDYHNAWEYFGTMYLKYKKDEEAGHITSDSFWRNYRAWTVGFAYKPCMNRGRNHHGNVRVGVSCGSDLDKVITAGHIGYEHTYNLYNGWSVFFLVKEDIVIRGEDTFRTGAAFGIKIPL
;
A
#
# COMPACT_ATOMS: atom_id res chain seq x y z
N MET A 1 8.76 23.94 7.40
CA MET A 1 9.08 22.73 6.65
C MET A 1 10.30 21.97 7.20
N LYS A 2 11.47 22.60 7.40
CA LYS A 2 12.70 21.93 7.93
C LYS A 2 12.49 21.24 9.29
N LYS A 3 11.71 21.84 10.22
CA LYS A 3 11.43 21.26 11.54
C LYS A 3 10.54 20.01 11.49
N ILE A 4 9.58 19.96 10.57
CA ILE A 4 8.72 18.79 10.38
C ILE A 4 9.52 17.62 9.80
N LEU A 5 10.40 17.90 8.84
CA LEU A 5 11.29 16.90 8.27
C LEU A 5 12.26 16.32 9.30
N SER A 6 12.78 17.17 10.21
CA SER A 6 13.65 16.73 11.30
C SER A 6 12.92 15.87 12.33
N VAL A 7 11.68 16.22 12.68
CA VAL A 7 10.84 15.42 13.60
C VAL A 7 10.47 14.07 12.96
N MET A 8 10.15 14.05 11.68
CA MET A 8 9.91 12.80 10.96
C MET A 8 11.17 11.93 10.91
N PHE A 9 12.33 12.52 10.66
CA PHE A 9 13.59 11.79 10.61
C PHE A 9 14.01 11.23 11.98
N THR A 10 13.78 11.98 13.08
CA THR A 10 14.02 11.48 14.46
C THR A 10 13.02 10.41 14.88
N LEU A 11 11.76 10.51 14.50
CA LEU A 11 10.78 9.44 14.70
C LEU A 11 11.17 8.18 13.92
N PHE A 12 11.63 8.34 12.68
CA PHE A 12 12.08 7.23 11.83
C PHE A 12 13.34 6.54 12.39
N SER A 13 14.31 7.32 12.90
CA SER A 13 15.51 6.77 13.53
C SER A 13 15.24 6.15 14.90
N ALA A 14 14.29 6.67 15.67
CA ALA A 14 13.90 6.06 16.95
C ALA A 14 13.20 4.71 16.76
N THR A 15 12.35 4.57 15.75
CA THR A 15 11.73 3.27 15.42
C THR A 15 12.75 2.25 14.93
N ALA A 16 13.76 2.66 14.17
CA ALA A 16 14.83 1.78 13.70
C ALA A 16 15.69 1.20 14.84
N MET A 17 15.79 1.86 15.99
CA MET A 17 16.55 1.36 17.15
C MET A 17 15.80 0.31 17.98
N TYR A 18 14.48 0.21 17.87
CA TYR A 18 13.69 -0.83 18.57
C TYR A 18 13.50 -2.11 17.75
N ALA A 19 14.05 -2.17 16.56
CA ALA A 19 13.79 -3.18 15.53
C ALA A 19 14.70 -4.42 15.61
N GLN A 20 14.95 -4.94 16.79
CA GLN A 20 15.56 -6.28 16.94
C GLN A 20 14.56 -7.39 17.25
N SER A 21 13.26 -7.15 17.14
CA SER A 21 12.27 -8.19 17.26
C SER A 21 11.90 -8.72 15.87
N HIS A 22 12.06 -10.01 15.68
CA HIS A 22 11.68 -10.75 14.49
C HIS A 22 10.25 -10.39 14.07
N GLY A 23 10.07 -9.97 12.82
CA GLY A 23 8.76 -9.87 12.21
C GLY A 23 8.17 -8.47 11.97
N ASN A 24 8.92 -7.39 12.15
CA ASN A 24 8.43 -6.05 11.80
C ASN A 24 9.04 -5.57 10.48
N HIS A 25 8.20 -5.07 9.59
CA HIS A 25 8.63 -4.59 8.28
C HIS A 25 8.01 -3.23 7.95
N LEU A 26 8.81 -2.35 7.36
CA LEU A 26 8.32 -1.21 6.62
C LEU A 26 8.15 -1.62 5.16
N MET A 27 6.97 -1.39 4.61
CA MET A 27 6.66 -1.76 3.23
C MET A 27 6.46 -0.52 2.38
N LEU A 28 7.04 -0.55 1.19
CA LEU A 28 6.84 0.46 0.15
C LEU A 28 6.34 -0.25 -1.10
N GLY A 29 5.19 0.18 -1.61
CA GLY A 29 4.57 -0.41 -2.79
C GLY A 29 4.11 0.63 -3.79
N VAL A 30 4.17 0.27 -5.06
CA VAL A 30 3.59 1.03 -6.16
C VAL A 30 2.83 0.07 -7.06
N GLY A 31 1.70 0.51 -7.56
CA GLY A 31 0.82 -0.32 -8.37
C GLY A 31 -0.03 0.46 -9.35
N GLY A 32 -0.68 -0.30 -10.19
CA GLY A 32 -1.71 0.20 -11.10
C GLY A 32 -3.05 -0.46 -10.80
N SER A 33 -4.12 0.27 -11.03
CA SER A 33 -5.47 -0.24 -10.85
C SER A 33 -6.36 0.09 -12.03
N TYR A 34 -7.34 -0.78 -12.27
CA TYR A 34 -8.43 -0.54 -13.19
C TYR A 34 -9.64 0.01 -12.41
N PRO A 35 -10.35 1.03 -12.90
CA PRO A 35 -10.07 1.79 -14.12
C PRO A 35 -8.99 2.88 -13.90
N GLN A 36 -7.97 2.87 -14.75
CA GLN A 36 -6.97 3.93 -14.99
C GLN A 36 -6.41 4.66 -13.75
N GLY A 37 -5.88 3.92 -12.77
CA GLY A 37 -5.31 4.49 -11.57
C GLY A 37 -3.86 4.05 -11.33
N VAL A 38 -3.12 4.91 -10.63
CA VAL A 38 -1.81 4.60 -10.03
C VAL A 38 -1.94 4.74 -8.53
N GLU A 39 -1.31 3.82 -7.82
CA GLU A 39 -1.38 3.75 -6.38
C GLU A 39 0.02 3.64 -5.78
N THR A 40 0.23 4.37 -4.70
CA THR A 40 1.44 4.25 -3.88
C THR A 40 1.01 3.92 -2.45
N THR A 41 1.63 2.91 -1.86
CA THR A 41 1.31 2.46 -0.50
C THR A 41 2.57 2.49 0.36
N LEU A 42 2.43 3.05 1.54
CA LEU A 42 3.38 2.96 2.65
C LEU A 42 2.70 2.20 3.76
N SER A 43 3.32 1.13 4.25
CA SER A 43 2.74 0.36 5.36
C SER A 43 3.77 -0.15 6.36
N TYR A 44 3.29 -0.36 7.57
CA TYR A 44 3.98 -1.06 8.63
C TYR A 44 3.32 -2.43 8.80
N GLU A 45 4.12 -3.49 8.70
CA GLU A 45 3.68 -4.87 8.86
C GLU A 45 4.30 -5.46 10.13
N HIS A 46 3.46 -6.03 10.96
CA HIS A 46 3.86 -6.84 12.11
C HIS A 46 3.58 -8.30 11.77
N GLU A 47 4.63 -9.04 11.46
CA GLU A 47 4.56 -10.47 11.18
C GLU A 47 4.54 -11.24 12.50
N THR A 48 3.58 -12.14 12.63
CA THR A 48 3.41 -13.05 13.77
C THR A 48 3.87 -14.46 13.39
N ASP A 49 3.69 -15.42 14.29
CA ASP A 49 4.00 -16.80 14.03
C ASP A 49 3.38 -17.30 12.72
N TYR A 50 4.14 -18.13 12.01
CA TYR A 50 3.70 -18.77 10.79
C TYR A 50 3.48 -17.83 9.59
N HIS A 51 4.14 -16.68 9.52
CA HIS A 51 4.00 -15.67 8.47
C HIS A 51 2.60 -15.05 8.36
N ASN A 52 1.78 -15.16 9.41
CA ASN A 52 0.59 -14.32 9.50
C ASN A 52 1.02 -12.90 9.85
N ALA A 53 0.31 -11.90 9.37
CA ALA A 53 0.71 -10.53 9.63
C ALA A 53 -0.48 -9.59 9.86
N TRP A 54 -0.22 -8.54 10.63
CA TRP A 54 -1.06 -7.35 10.74
C TRP A 54 -0.37 -6.20 10.00
N GLU A 55 -1.11 -5.54 9.14
CA GLU A 55 -0.61 -4.42 8.34
C GLU A 55 -1.39 -3.16 8.66
N TYR A 56 -0.67 -2.07 8.93
CA TYR A 56 -1.20 -0.71 9.00
C TYR A 56 -0.68 0.04 7.78
N PHE A 57 -1.57 0.57 6.96
CA PHE A 57 -1.18 1.14 5.69
C PHE A 57 -1.77 2.52 5.44
N GLY A 58 -1.04 3.32 4.68
CA GLY A 58 -1.50 4.53 4.05
C GLY A 58 -1.34 4.41 2.55
N THR A 59 -2.39 4.72 1.81
CA THR A 59 -2.40 4.63 0.34
C THR A 59 -2.75 5.97 -0.26
N MET A 60 -2.03 6.35 -1.31
CA MET A 60 -2.35 7.46 -2.18
C MET A 60 -2.73 6.93 -3.54
N TYR A 61 -3.92 7.25 -3.99
CA TYR A 61 -4.48 6.86 -5.27
C TYR A 61 -4.62 8.08 -6.18
N LEU A 62 -4.16 7.94 -7.43
CA LEU A 62 -4.25 8.94 -8.48
C LEU A 62 -4.93 8.30 -9.68
N LYS A 63 -6.04 8.88 -10.13
CA LYS A 63 -6.71 8.47 -11.36
C LYS A 63 -6.34 9.45 -12.47
N TYR A 64 -5.85 8.92 -13.56
CA TYR A 64 -5.51 9.72 -14.74
C TYR A 64 -6.59 9.55 -15.83
N LYS A 65 -6.76 10.58 -16.65
CA LYS A 65 -7.65 10.59 -17.81
C LYS A 65 -6.86 11.05 -19.03
N LYS A 66 -7.18 10.54 -20.20
CA LYS A 66 -6.66 11.11 -21.44
C LYS A 66 -7.26 12.51 -21.61
N ASP A 67 -6.41 13.46 -21.95
CA ASP A 67 -6.82 14.78 -22.35
C ASP A 67 -7.54 14.69 -23.70
N GLU A 68 -8.75 15.23 -23.83
CA GLU A 68 -9.57 15.11 -25.03
C GLU A 68 -8.99 15.94 -26.19
N GLU A 69 -8.30 17.06 -25.87
CA GLU A 69 -7.68 17.93 -26.89
C GLU A 69 -6.33 17.40 -27.34
N ALA A 70 -5.53 16.90 -26.41
CA ALA A 70 -4.18 16.42 -26.70
C ALA A 70 -4.15 14.96 -27.21
N GLY A 71 -5.19 14.17 -26.95
CA GLY A 71 -5.27 12.76 -27.31
C GLY A 71 -4.34 11.83 -26.53
N HIS A 72 -3.59 12.37 -25.54
CA HIS A 72 -2.69 11.62 -24.65
C HIS A 72 -2.81 12.12 -23.22
N ILE A 73 -2.12 11.43 -22.28
CA ILE A 73 -2.09 11.83 -20.87
C ILE A 73 -1.14 13.02 -20.72
N THR A 74 -1.67 14.18 -20.36
CA THR A 74 -0.87 15.38 -20.04
C THR A 74 -0.53 15.40 -18.56
N SER A 75 0.46 16.22 -18.16
CA SER A 75 0.80 16.44 -16.75
C SER A 75 -0.41 16.93 -15.93
N ASP A 76 -1.20 17.80 -16.51
CA ASP A 76 -2.40 18.34 -15.87
C ASP A 76 -3.49 17.26 -15.72
N SER A 77 -3.72 16.43 -16.73
CA SER A 77 -4.70 15.35 -16.67
C SER A 77 -4.30 14.23 -15.71
N PHE A 78 -3.00 14.06 -15.45
CA PHE A 78 -2.50 13.11 -14.46
C PHE A 78 -2.67 13.63 -13.03
N TRP A 79 -2.27 14.87 -12.76
CA TRP A 79 -2.22 15.38 -11.39
C TRP A 79 -3.52 16.01 -10.90
N ARG A 80 -4.39 16.46 -11.79
CA ARG A 80 -5.60 17.23 -11.43
C ARG A 80 -6.91 16.47 -11.58
N ASN A 81 -6.89 15.24 -12.12
CA ASN A 81 -8.13 14.52 -12.35
C ASN A 81 -8.78 14.10 -11.02
N TYR A 82 -8.38 13.01 -10.44
CA TYR A 82 -8.92 12.52 -9.17
C TYR A 82 -7.81 12.03 -8.26
N ARG A 83 -7.87 12.42 -7.02
CA ARG A 83 -6.91 12.05 -5.98
C ARG A 83 -7.63 11.60 -4.73
N ALA A 84 -7.17 10.51 -4.15
CA ALA A 84 -7.68 10.05 -2.87
C ALA A 84 -6.52 9.54 -2.01
N TRP A 85 -6.64 9.75 -0.72
CA TRP A 85 -5.76 9.13 0.25
C TRP A 85 -6.59 8.34 1.25
N THR A 86 -6.08 7.21 1.70
CA THR A 86 -6.71 6.38 2.71
C THR A 86 -5.67 5.87 3.70
N VAL A 87 -6.11 5.64 4.93
CA VAL A 87 -5.38 4.92 5.95
C VAL A 87 -6.21 3.76 6.43
N GLY A 88 -5.58 2.65 6.73
CA GLY A 88 -6.31 1.44 7.07
C GLY A 88 -5.46 0.41 7.77
N PHE A 89 -6.10 -0.70 8.05
CA PHE A 89 -5.45 -1.89 8.58
C PHE A 89 -5.92 -3.13 7.84
N ALA A 90 -5.07 -4.14 7.78
CA ALA A 90 -5.38 -5.42 7.16
C ALA A 90 -4.81 -6.57 7.99
N TYR A 91 -5.48 -7.71 7.94
CA TYR A 91 -4.97 -8.97 8.42
C TYR A 91 -4.56 -9.83 7.22
N LYS A 92 -3.41 -10.50 7.35
CA LYS A 92 -2.77 -11.26 6.27
C LYS A 92 -2.49 -12.69 6.72
N PRO A 93 -3.49 -13.60 6.73
CA PRO A 93 -3.24 -15.01 7.00
C PRO A 93 -2.37 -15.64 5.91
N CYS A 94 -1.39 -16.41 6.32
CA CYS A 94 -0.50 -17.12 5.43
C CYS A 94 -1.16 -18.39 4.90
N MET A 95 -1.30 -18.51 3.60
CA MET A 95 -1.92 -19.64 2.91
C MET A 95 -0.90 -20.61 2.33
N ASN A 96 0.27 -20.12 1.97
CA ASN A 96 1.31 -20.93 1.35
C ASN A 96 2.69 -20.54 1.85
N ARG A 97 3.56 -21.53 2.10
CA ARG A 97 4.92 -21.35 2.61
C ARG A 97 5.88 -22.18 1.84
N GLY A 98 6.99 -21.56 1.48
CA GLY A 98 8.16 -22.23 0.94
C GLY A 98 9.41 -21.83 1.75
N ARG A 99 10.56 -22.28 1.31
CA ARG A 99 11.84 -22.00 1.98
C ARG A 99 12.17 -20.49 2.01
N ASN A 100 11.93 -19.80 0.88
CA ASN A 100 12.31 -18.40 0.70
C ASN A 100 11.10 -17.53 0.25
N HIS A 101 9.90 -18.03 0.35
CA HIS A 101 8.70 -17.30 -0.09
C HIS A 101 7.49 -17.71 0.73
N HIS A 102 6.53 -16.83 0.81
CA HIS A 102 5.21 -17.13 1.39
C HIS A 102 4.12 -16.33 0.66
N GLY A 103 2.91 -16.82 0.74
CA GLY A 103 1.74 -16.20 0.15
C GLY A 103 0.66 -15.95 1.19
N ASN A 104 0.17 -14.73 1.26
CA ASN A 104 -0.83 -14.29 2.23
C ASN A 104 -2.10 -13.82 1.50
N VAL A 105 -3.25 -14.22 2.02
CA VAL A 105 -4.51 -13.52 1.68
C VAL A 105 -4.56 -12.24 2.51
N ARG A 106 -4.82 -11.12 1.87
CA ARG A 106 -4.93 -9.82 2.53
C ARG A 106 -6.39 -9.43 2.63
N VAL A 107 -6.89 -9.17 3.84
CA VAL A 107 -8.25 -8.68 4.09
C VAL A 107 -8.17 -7.48 5.00
N GLY A 108 -8.76 -6.36 4.58
CA GLY A 108 -8.61 -5.11 5.31
C GLY A 108 -9.72 -4.11 5.07
N VAL A 109 -9.65 -3.02 5.82
CA VAL A 109 -10.54 -1.87 5.69
C VAL A 109 -9.74 -0.58 5.81
N SER A 110 -10.21 0.45 5.14
CA SER A 110 -9.60 1.78 5.23
C SER A 110 -10.64 2.88 5.21
N CYS A 111 -10.23 4.05 5.67
CA CYS A 111 -10.96 5.29 5.52
C CYS A 111 -10.02 6.42 5.10
N GLY A 112 -10.56 7.44 4.46
CA GLY A 112 -9.77 8.56 3.98
C GLY A 112 -10.64 9.61 3.31
N SER A 113 -10.08 10.34 2.36
CA SER A 113 -10.77 11.41 1.65
C SER A 113 -10.26 11.54 0.22
N ASP A 114 -11.14 11.97 -0.65
CA ASP A 114 -10.82 12.39 -2.02
C ASP A 114 -10.76 13.92 -2.17
N LEU A 115 -10.52 14.65 -1.07
CA LEU A 115 -10.53 16.10 -0.88
C LEU A 115 -11.93 16.71 -0.70
N ASP A 116 -12.97 16.15 -1.32
CA ASP A 116 -14.34 16.68 -1.25
C ASP A 116 -15.19 15.95 -0.21
N LYS A 117 -14.98 14.66 -0.03
CA LYS A 117 -15.78 13.80 0.84
C LYS A 117 -14.97 12.70 1.50
N VAL A 118 -15.49 12.17 2.59
CA VAL A 118 -14.94 11.00 3.26
C VAL A 118 -15.29 9.75 2.48
N ILE A 119 -14.28 8.94 2.21
CA ILE A 119 -14.41 7.64 1.54
C ILE A 119 -14.02 6.52 2.51
N THR A 120 -14.63 5.35 2.33
CA THR A 120 -14.27 4.12 3.03
C THR A 120 -14.08 3.01 2.02
N ALA A 121 -13.18 2.07 2.29
CA ALA A 121 -12.96 0.94 1.40
C ALA A 121 -12.74 -0.36 2.17
N GLY A 122 -13.26 -1.45 1.61
CA GLY A 122 -12.90 -2.80 1.95
C GLY A 122 -11.85 -3.31 0.96
N HIS A 123 -10.88 -4.07 1.44
CA HIS A 123 -9.79 -4.60 0.65
C HIS A 123 -9.72 -6.11 0.76
N ILE A 124 -9.63 -6.79 -0.38
CA ILE A 124 -9.30 -8.22 -0.43
C ILE A 124 -8.20 -8.40 -1.47
N GLY A 125 -7.23 -9.28 -1.20
CA GLY A 125 -6.14 -9.50 -2.13
C GLY A 125 -5.32 -10.73 -1.78
N TYR A 126 -4.35 -11.02 -2.66
CA TYR A 126 -3.33 -12.03 -2.45
C TYR A 126 -1.96 -11.40 -2.65
N GLU A 127 -1.14 -11.49 -1.62
CA GLU A 127 0.24 -11.03 -1.62
C GLU A 127 1.18 -12.22 -1.65
N HIS A 128 2.11 -12.20 -2.58
CA HIS A 128 3.20 -13.16 -2.64
C HIS A 128 4.51 -12.46 -2.29
N THR A 129 5.17 -12.92 -1.25
CA THR A 129 6.42 -12.35 -0.73
C THR A 129 7.57 -13.31 -1.00
N TYR A 130 8.69 -12.79 -1.49
CA TYR A 130 9.94 -13.50 -1.68
C TYR A 130 11.02 -12.89 -0.79
N ASN A 131 11.56 -13.70 0.11
CA ASN A 131 12.57 -13.26 1.06
C ASN A 131 13.95 -13.28 0.41
N LEU A 132 14.65 -12.16 0.51
CA LEU A 132 15.99 -11.95 0.02
C LEU A 132 17.01 -12.19 1.14
N TYR A 133 18.29 -12.09 0.80
CA TYR A 133 19.36 -12.03 1.79
C TYR A 133 19.19 -10.77 2.66
N ASN A 134 19.67 -10.80 3.87
CA ASN A 134 19.67 -9.69 4.85
C ASN A 134 18.27 -9.25 5.37
N GLY A 135 17.28 -10.13 5.31
CA GLY A 135 15.96 -9.85 5.86
C GLY A 135 15.05 -8.97 4.98
N TRP A 136 15.55 -8.42 3.88
CA TRP A 136 14.74 -7.73 2.89
C TRP A 136 13.85 -8.71 2.15
N SER A 137 12.70 -8.24 1.72
CA SER A 137 11.80 -9.03 0.87
C SER A 137 11.23 -8.16 -0.24
N VAL A 138 10.87 -8.80 -1.34
CA VAL A 138 10.06 -8.20 -2.40
C VAL A 138 8.68 -8.83 -2.38
N PHE A 139 7.66 -8.06 -2.68
CA PHE A 139 6.30 -8.58 -2.73
C PHE A 139 5.58 -8.18 -4.02
N PHE A 140 4.64 -9.00 -4.39
CA PHE A 140 3.67 -8.76 -5.44
C PHE A 140 2.26 -8.96 -4.86
N LEU A 141 1.39 -7.98 -5.04
CA LEU A 141 0.03 -7.96 -4.51
C LEU A 141 -0.96 -7.82 -5.67
N VAL A 142 -1.94 -8.70 -5.72
CA VAL A 142 -3.16 -8.52 -6.53
C VAL A 142 -4.31 -8.28 -5.58
N LYS A 143 -5.10 -7.26 -5.83
CA LYS A 143 -6.17 -6.85 -4.90
C LYS A 143 -7.41 -6.36 -5.63
N GLU A 144 -8.52 -6.45 -4.91
CA GLU A 144 -9.78 -5.80 -5.22
C GLU A 144 -10.15 -4.87 -4.07
N ASP A 145 -10.42 -3.62 -4.38
CA ASP A 145 -10.87 -2.62 -3.43
C ASP A 145 -12.32 -2.27 -3.72
N ILE A 146 -13.18 -2.39 -2.72
CA ILE A 146 -14.59 -1.98 -2.77
C ILE A 146 -14.69 -0.64 -2.06
N VAL A 147 -14.83 0.43 -2.83
CA VAL A 147 -14.80 1.81 -2.34
C VAL A 147 -16.21 2.38 -2.22
N ILE A 148 -16.56 2.81 -1.03
CA ILE A 148 -17.83 3.45 -0.73
C ILE A 148 -17.66 4.97 -0.79
N ARG A 149 -18.53 5.65 -1.53
CA ARG A 149 -18.51 7.10 -1.80
C ARG A 149 -17.31 7.60 -2.62
N GLY A 150 -16.51 6.69 -3.20
CA GLY A 150 -15.48 7.06 -4.17
C GLY A 150 -16.05 7.28 -5.58
N GLU A 151 -15.21 7.71 -6.50
CA GLU A 151 -15.59 7.84 -7.91
C GLU A 151 -15.81 6.45 -8.54
N ASP A 152 -14.93 5.49 -8.24
CA ASP A 152 -15.04 4.10 -8.69
C ASP A 152 -15.33 3.20 -7.49
N THR A 153 -16.44 2.45 -7.55
CA THR A 153 -16.83 1.51 -6.47
C THR A 153 -15.92 0.29 -6.43
N PHE A 154 -15.50 -0.24 -7.57
CA PHE A 154 -14.62 -1.39 -7.67
C PHE A 154 -13.29 -0.98 -8.30
N ARG A 155 -12.20 -1.35 -7.67
CA ARG A 155 -10.83 -1.09 -8.14
C ARG A 155 -10.01 -2.35 -8.07
N THR A 156 -9.88 -3.01 -9.21
CA THR A 156 -8.98 -4.18 -9.34
C THR A 156 -7.58 -3.69 -9.63
N GLY A 157 -6.60 -4.13 -8.88
CA GLY A 157 -5.23 -3.65 -9.01
C GLY A 157 -4.16 -4.69 -8.77
N ALA A 158 -2.98 -4.34 -9.22
CA ALA A 158 -1.76 -5.07 -8.92
C ALA A 158 -0.68 -4.08 -8.47
N ALA A 159 0.07 -4.47 -7.44
CA ALA A 159 1.15 -3.68 -6.90
C ALA A 159 2.38 -4.57 -6.67
N PHE A 160 3.54 -3.95 -6.71
CA PHE A 160 4.80 -4.57 -6.30
C PHE A 160 5.55 -3.63 -5.38
N GLY A 161 6.44 -4.18 -4.58
CA GLY A 161 7.19 -3.37 -3.64
C GLY A 161 8.23 -4.15 -2.86
N ILE A 162 8.77 -3.47 -1.86
CA ILE A 162 9.80 -3.98 -0.98
C ILE A 162 9.34 -3.96 0.47
N LYS A 163 9.82 -4.93 1.23
CA LYS A 163 9.71 -4.99 2.69
C LYS A 163 11.10 -4.81 3.28
N ILE A 164 11.24 -3.85 4.14
CA ILE A 164 12.48 -3.47 4.83
C ILE A 164 12.33 -3.93 6.28
N PRO A 165 13.20 -4.80 6.80
CA PRO A 165 13.15 -5.23 8.20
C PRO A 165 13.43 -4.03 9.12
N LEU A 166 12.68 -3.96 10.21
CA LEU A 166 12.81 -2.89 11.22
C LEU A 166 13.44 -3.45 12.49
#